data_e36a6eab8b65b8227963362cc16d2ff0
#
_entry.id   e36a6eab8b65b8227963362cc16d2ff0
#
_cell.length_a   1.000
_cell.length_b   1.000
_cell.length_c   1.000
_cell.angle_alpha   90.00
_cell.angle_beta   90.00
_cell.angle_gamma   90.00
#
_symmetry.space_group_name_H-M   'P 1'
#
loop_
_entity.id
_entity.type
_entity.pdbx_description
1 polymer ?
#
loop_
_entity_poly.entity_id
_entity_poly.type
_entity_poly.pdbx_seq_one_letter_code
_entity_poly.pdbx_strand_id
1 'polypeptide(L)'
;DEIGLYNTDFFGVEDYEYWLRIMTHFGDILSVDQTLYQYRRHSVSLSETRRKMVHQQLNRMRLQFIDLILDKLRDKPNELCGLYIEMKHTIALPSELIKKFEQIIPEIRGIECYRDEPAIIFGAGTLGIQTEKVLKEKVHFFVDNDKEKWGHLLANKGILSLDEMLRRRKSDQIIIAVGIDRVYEMMVQLWRLGVHKFSVAQEILWLYEK
;
A
#
# COMPACT_ATOMS: atom_id res chain seq x y z
N ASP A 1 36.63 8.62 -3.94
CA ASP A 1 35.14 8.56 -3.90
C ASP A 1 34.66 7.13 -4.17
N GLU A 2 34.52 6.37 -3.12
CA GLU A 2 34.16 4.94 -3.21
C GLU A 2 32.72 4.72 -3.71
N ILE A 3 31.82 5.70 -3.51
CA ILE A 3 30.39 5.61 -3.89
C ILE A 3 30.10 6.32 -5.22
N GLY A 4 30.95 7.23 -5.65
CA GLY A 4 30.77 8.04 -6.84
C GLY A 4 29.75 9.17 -6.68
N LEU A 5 29.33 9.77 -7.80
CA LEU A 5 28.37 10.88 -7.86
C LEU A 5 26.92 10.36 -7.91
N TYR A 6 25.95 11.28 -7.85
CA TYR A 6 24.55 10.99 -8.10
C TYR A 6 24.34 10.33 -9.47
N ASN A 7 23.48 9.32 -9.49
CA ASN A 7 23.13 8.62 -10.74
C ASN A 7 22.02 9.40 -11.47
N THR A 8 22.34 10.01 -12.59
CA THR A 8 21.41 10.82 -13.39
C THR A 8 20.30 10.00 -14.03
N ASP A 9 20.43 8.67 -14.13
CA ASP A 9 19.39 7.77 -14.67
C ASP A 9 18.17 7.67 -13.76
N PHE A 10 18.29 8.09 -12.49
CA PHE A 10 17.23 8.11 -11.48
C PHE A 10 16.75 9.53 -11.16
N PHE A 11 16.60 10.36 -12.16
CA PHE A 11 16.12 11.73 -12.00
C PHE A 11 14.85 11.83 -11.15
N GLY A 12 14.88 12.65 -10.10
CA GLY A 12 13.81 12.88 -9.14
C GLY A 12 13.77 11.92 -7.96
N VAL A 13 14.71 10.94 -7.91
CA VAL A 13 14.95 10.00 -6.80
C VAL A 13 16.45 9.69 -6.64
N GLU A 14 17.30 10.52 -7.22
CA GLU A 14 18.76 10.37 -7.22
C GLU A 14 19.37 10.42 -5.81
N ASP A 15 18.78 11.17 -4.91
CA ASP A 15 19.18 11.25 -3.51
C ASP A 15 18.89 9.93 -2.77
N TYR A 16 17.72 9.35 -3.01
CA TYR A 16 17.33 8.09 -2.39
C TYR A 16 18.15 6.91 -2.94
N GLU A 17 18.46 6.90 -4.24
CA GLU A 17 19.38 5.93 -4.86
C GLU A 17 20.78 6.02 -4.24
N TYR A 18 21.26 7.25 -4.04
CA TYR A 18 22.56 7.49 -3.43
C TYR A 18 22.64 6.95 -2.00
N TRP A 19 21.59 7.15 -1.21
CA TRP A 19 21.51 6.60 0.15
C TRP A 19 21.51 5.06 0.15
N LEU A 20 20.83 4.42 -0.79
CA LEU A 20 20.85 2.96 -0.90
C LEU A 20 22.25 2.43 -1.25
N ARG A 21 23.00 3.13 -2.11
CA ARG A 21 24.42 2.79 -2.36
C ARG A 21 25.27 2.94 -1.10
N ILE A 22 25.08 4.02 -0.33
CA ILE A 22 25.76 4.23 0.96
C ILE A 22 25.46 3.06 1.90
N MET A 23 24.19 2.69 2.06
CA MET A 23 23.79 1.59 2.93
C MET A 23 24.35 0.24 2.48
N THR A 24 24.42 0.01 1.18
CA THR A 24 25.01 -1.23 0.63
C THR A 24 26.50 -1.33 0.94
N HIS A 25 27.19 -0.19 0.92
CA HIS A 25 28.67 -0.15 1.05
C HIS A 25 29.13 -0.04 2.52
N PHE A 26 28.48 0.83 3.30
CA PHE A 26 28.88 1.15 4.68
C PHE A 26 27.96 0.58 5.77
N GLY A 27 26.80 0.03 5.43
CA GLY A 27 25.79 -0.41 6.36
C GLY A 27 24.75 0.63 6.69
N ASP A 28 24.18 0.55 7.89
CA ASP A 28 23.02 1.36 8.26
C ASP A 28 23.33 2.85 8.39
N ILE A 29 22.39 3.69 7.93
CA ILE A 29 22.41 5.14 8.14
C ILE A 29 21.75 5.42 9.50
N LEU A 30 22.45 6.16 10.36
CA LEU A 30 21.91 6.58 11.65
C LEU A 30 21.06 7.83 11.48
N SER A 31 19.90 7.84 12.11
CA SER A 31 19.07 9.05 12.22
C SER A 31 19.57 9.93 13.36
N VAL A 32 19.50 11.24 13.16
CA VAL A 32 19.77 12.25 14.21
C VAL A 32 18.44 12.77 14.72
N ASP A 33 18.20 12.67 16.02
CA ASP A 33 16.96 13.14 16.65
C ASP A 33 16.98 14.67 16.86
N GLN A 34 17.20 15.40 15.77
CA GLN A 34 17.20 16.84 15.71
C GLN A 34 16.64 17.31 14.37
N THR A 35 15.83 18.38 14.40
CA THR A 35 15.35 19.03 13.16
C THR A 35 16.48 19.87 12.55
N LEU A 36 17.19 19.30 11.58
CA LEU A 36 18.31 19.97 10.90
C LEU A 36 17.91 20.62 9.58
N TYR A 37 16.70 20.34 9.07
CA TYR A 37 16.26 20.78 7.76
C TYR A 37 14.77 21.11 7.75
N GLN A 38 14.39 22.22 7.06
CA GLN A 38 13.00 22.59 6.81
C GLN A 38 12.65 22.32 5.35
N TYR A 39 11.77 21.35 5.15
CA TYR A 39 11.30 21.00 3.80
C TYR A 39 10.10 21.89 3.39
N ARG A 40 10.32 22.74 2.38
CA ARG A 40 9.25 23.58 1.81
C ARG A 40 8.38 22.75 0.85
N ARG A 41 7.11 22.62 1.18
CA ARG A 41 6.10 22.08 0.25
C ARG A 41 5.47 23.18 -0.57
N HIS A 42 5.36 22.99 -1.89
CA HIS A 42 4.64 23.87 -2.80
C HIS A 42 4.06 23.08 -3.97
N SER A 43 2.94 23.56 -4.54
CA SER A 43 2.16 22.86 -5.56
C SER A 43 2.89 22.63 -6.89
N VAL A 44 4.00 23.34 -7.12
CA VAL A 44 4.84 23.21 -8.33
C VAL A 44 6.11 22.39 -8.09
N SER A 45 6.23 21.69 -6.95
CA SER A 45 7.36 20.79 -6.70
C SER A 45 7.37 19.63 -7.69
N LEU A 46 8.55 19.07 -7.96
CA LEU A 46 8.71 17.95 -8.89
C LEU A 46 7.85 16.74 -8.47
N SER A 47 7.84 16.44 -7.18
CA SER A 47 7.06 15.35 -6.60
C SER A 47 5.53 15.53 -6.77
N GLU A 48 5.03 16.77 -6.86
CA GLU A 48 3.62 17.04 -7.10
C GLU A 48 3.29 17.06 -8.61
N THR A 49 4.10 17.76 -9.40
CA THR A 49 3.84 17.95 -10.84
C THR A 49 4.16 16.75 -11.71
N ARG A 50 5.05 15.87 -11.26
CA ARG A 50 5.50 14.67 -12.00
C ARG A 50 5.41 13.39 -11.14
N ARG A 51 4.43 13.34 -10.26
CA ARG A 51 4.23 12.25 -9.29
C ARG A 51 4.34 10.85 -9.92
N LYS A 52 3.63 10.62 -11.01
CA LYS A 52 3.66 9.32 -11.71
C LYS A 52 5.06 8.92 -12.18
N MET A 53 5.80 9.87 -12.76
CA MET A 53 7.19 9.63 -13.20
C MET A 53 8.09 9.33 -12.00
N VAL A 54 8.01 10.13 -10.94
CA VAL A 54 8.81 9.92 -9.71
C VAL A 54 8.54 8.54 -9.12
N HIS A 55 7.27 8.11 -9.02
CA HIS A 55 6.93 6.77 -8.54
C HIS A 55 7.46 5.65 -9.44
N GLN A 56 7.43 5.81 -10.76
CA GLN A 56 8.02 4.84 -11.69
C GLN A 56 9.54 4.73 -11.50
N GLN A 57 10.24 5.84 -11.40
CA GLN A 57 11.69 5.87 -11.15
C GLN A 57 12.03 5.27 -9.77
N LEU A 58 11.25 5.62 -8.75
CA LEU A 58 11.42 5.06 -7.40
C LEU A 58 11.33 3.52 -7.42
N ASN A 59 10.32 2.96 -8.09
CA ASN A 59 10.15 1.51 -8.12
C ASN A 59 11.15 0.80 -9.04
N ARG A 60 11.58 1.46 -10.13
CA ARG A 60 12.70 0.96 -10.94
C ARG A 60 14.01 0.88 -10.13
N MET A 61 14.29 1.90 -9.33
CA MET A 61 15.43 1.94 -8.44
C MET A 61 15.30 0.87 -7.33
N ARG A 62 14.12 0.74 -6.71
CA ARG A 62 13.86 -0.30 -5.70
C ARG A 62 14.13 -1.70 -6.22
N LEU A 63 13.83 -2.00 -7.51
CA LEU A 63 14.17 -3.29 -8.12
C LEU A 63 15.68 -3.55 -8.12
N GLN A 64 16.49 -2.53 -8.31
CA GLN A 64 17.96 -2.67 -8.34
C GLN A 64 18.53 -3.02 -6.95
N PHE A 65 17.88 -2.54 -5.88
CA PHE A 65 18.29 -2.77 -4.49
C PHE A 65 17.36 -3.74 -3.73
N ILE A 66 16.55 -4.53 -4.46
CA ILE A 66 15.43 -5.25 -3.86
C ILE A 66 15.86 -6.22 -2.76
N ASP A 67 16.98 -6.92 -2.93
CA ASP A 67 17.44 -7.91 -1.93
C ASP A 67 17.86 -7.21 -0.62
N LEU A 68 18.52 -6.06 -0.70
CA LEU A 68 18.82 -5.23 0.47
C LEU A 68 17.53 -4.75 1.16
N ILE A 69 16.57 -4.26 0.39
CA ILE A 69 15.30 -3.74 0.93
C ILE A 69 14.50 -4.86 1.59
N LEU A 70 14.39 -6.03 0.96
CA LEU A 70 13.68 -7.17 1.53
C LEU A 70 14.34 -7.67 2.83
N ASP A 71 15.67 -7.68 2.89
CA ASP A 71 16.39 -8.03 4.11
C ASP A 71 16.12 -7.05 5.25
N LYS A 72 16.17 -5.74 4.98
CA LYS A 72 15.90 -4.68 5.96
C LYS A 72 14.44 -4.61 6.43
N LEU A 73 13.50 -5.07 5.60
CA LEU A 73 12.07 -5.06 5.91
C LEU A 73 11.53 -6.43 6.36
N ARG A 74 12.38 -7.45 6.49
CA ARG A 74 11.95 -8.82 6.82
C ARG A 74 11.07 -8.90 8.06
N ASP A 75 11.41 -8.16 9.11
CA ASP A 75 10.69 -8.12 10.38
C ASP A 75 9.67 -6.96 10.47
N LYS A 76 9.37 -6.33 9.34
CA LYS A 76 8.45 -5.19 9.22
C LYS A 76 7.35 -5.46 8.20
N PRO A 77 6.42 -6.37 8.51
CA PRO A 77 5.45 -6.87 7.54
C PRO A 77 4.49 -5.79 7.00
N ASN A 78 4.15 -4.77 7.80
CA ASN A 78 3.33 -3.64 7.33
C ASN A 78 4.05 -2.84 6.23
N GLU A 79 5.31 -2.49 6.45
CA GLU A 79 6.13 -1.75 5.50
C GLU A 79 6.39 -2.57 4.23
N LEU A 80 6.66 -3.87 4.40
CA LEU A 80 6.90 -4.79 3.28
C LEU A 80 5.63 -5.00 2.44
N CYS A 81 4.47 -5.13 3.07
CA CYS A 81 3.18 -5.20 2.39
C CYS A 81 2.89 -3.91 1.61
N GLY A 82 3.12 -2.75 2.22
CA GLY A 82 3.00 -1.45 1.56
C GLY A 82 3.90 -1.35 0.33
N LEU A 83 5.16 -1.75 0.45
CA LEU A 83 6.10 -1.79 -0.67
C LEU A 83 5.60 -2.68 -1.82
N TYR A 84 5.11 -3.89 -1.51
CA TYR A 84 4.54 -4.79 -2.51
C TYR A 84 3.38 -4.16 -3.26
N ILE A 85 2.42 -3.56 -2.55
CA ILE A 85 1.24 -2.91 -3.14
C ILE A 85 1.67 -1.77 -4.06
N GLU A 86 2.54 -0.86 -3.59
CA GLU A 86 3.04 0.25 -4.39
C GLU A 86 3.76 -0.21 -5.66
N MET A 87 4.63 -1.20 -5.54
CA MET A 87 5.38 -1.72 -6.69
C MET A 87 4.46 -2.42 -7.68
N LYS A 88 3.53 -3.26 -7.22
CA LYS A 88 2.58 -3.99 -8.06
C LYS A 88 1.75 -3.06 -8.96
N HIS A 89 1.41 -1.84 -8.47
CA HIS A 89 0.59 -0.89 -9.24
C HIS A 89 1.37 -0.07 -10.25
N THR A 90 2.67 0.09 -10.05
CA THR A 90 3.47 1.00 -10.86
C THR A 90 4.34 0.30 -11.89
N ILE A 91 4.69 -0.95 -11.63
CA ILE A 91 5.54 -1.76 -12.51
C ILE A 91 5.04 -3.20 -12.59
N ALA A 92 5.32 -3.88 -13.70
CA ALA A 92 5.14 -5.32 -13.80
C ALA A 92 6.20 -6.03 -12.95
N LEU A 93 5.78 -6.63 -11.84
CA LEU A 93 6.69 -7.36 -10.97
C LEU A 93 7.09 -8.70 -11.61
N PRO A 94 8.40 -9.02 -11.64
CA PRO A 94 8.86 -10.35 -12.04
C PRO A 94 8.28 -11.44 -11.11
N SER A 95 7.90 -12.59 -11.69
CA SER A 95 7.32 -13.70 -10.89
C SER A 95 8.22 -14.20 -9.77
N GLU A 96 9.53 -14.17 -9.98
CA GLU A 96 10.50 -14.53 -8.93
C GLU A 96 10.49 -13.54 -7.75
N LEU A 97 10.28 -12.26 -8.03
CA LEU A 97 10.15 -11.26 -6.97
C LEU A 97 8.83 -11.42 -6.21
N ILE A 98 7.73 -11.69 -6.89
CA ILE A 98 6.44 -12.00 -6.24
C ILE A 98 6.62 -13.18 -5.28
N LYS A 99 7.29 -14.25 -5.69
CA LYS A 99 7.58 -15.41 -4.82
C LYS A 99 8.42 -15.02 -3.59
N LYS A 100 9.40 -14.13 -3.73
CA LYS A 100 10.17 -13.63 -2.57
C LYS A 100 9.28 -12.92 -1.55
N PHE A 101 8.38 -12.03 -2.01
CA PHE A 101 7.39 -11.40 -1.13
C PHE A 101 6.47 -12.44 -0.47
N GLU A 102 5.94 -13.40 -1.22
CA GLU A 102 5.06 -14.46 -0.73
C GLU A 102 5.72 -15.39 0.30
N GLN A 103 7.03 -15.56 0.23
CA GLN A 103 7.78 -16.32 1.24
C GLN A 103 7.87 -15.60 2.58
N ILE A 104 7.88 -14.27 2.57
CA ILE A 104 7.97 -13.45 3.78
C ILE A 104 6.56 -13.13 4.30
N ILE A 105 5.63 -12.79 3.40
CA ILE A 105 4.23 -12.43 3.73
C ILE A 105 3.30 -13.30 2.86
N PRO A 106 2.93 -14.51 3.30
CA PRO A 106 2.08 -15.40 2.52
C PRO A 106 0.70 -14.82 2.17
N GLU A 107 0.18 -13.92 2.98
CA GLU A 107 -1.15 -13.34 2.83
C GLU A 107 -1.28 -12.44 1.59
N ILE A 108 -0.17 -11.93 1.02
CA ILE A 108 -0.22 -11.13 -0.22
C ILE A 108 -0.78 -11.89 -1.40
N ARG A 109 -0.77 -13.23 -1.37
CA ARG A 109 -1.43 -14.09 -2.38
C ARG A 109 -2.92 -13.82 -2.50
N GLY A 110 -3.52 -13.27 -1.44
CA GLY A 110 -4.94 -12.90 -1.42
C GLY A 110 -5.25 -11.57 -2.09
N ILE A 111 -4.24 -10.77 -2.44
CA ILE A 111 -4.46 -9.47 -3.09
C ILE A 111 -4.80 -9.68 -4.55
N GLU A 112 -6.10 -9.62 -4.87
CA GLU A 112 -6.62 -9.68 -6.23
C GLU A 112 -6.87 -8.27 -6.79
N CYS A 113 -6.81 -8.13 -8.12
CA CYS A 113 -7.28 -6.91 -8.76
C CYS A 113 -8.78 -6.73 -8.52
N TYR A 114 -9.20 -5.48 -8.31
CA TYR A 114 -10.61 -5.15 -8.19
C TYR A 114 -11.35 -5.55 -9.48
N ARG A 115 -12.45 -6.27 -9.31
CA ARG A 115 -13.40 -6.60 -10.36
C ARG A 115 -14.62 -5.71 -10.22
N ASP A 116 -15.21 -5.33 -11.31
CA ASP A 116 -16.38 -4.43 -11.33
C ASP A 116 -17.66 -5.15 -10.81
N GLU A 117 -17.62 -5.65 -9.59
CA GLU A 117 -18.59 -6.48 -8.91
C GLU A 117 -19.04 -5.82 -7.58
N PRO A 118 -20.14 -6.31 -6.96
CA PRO A 118 -20.56 -5.88 -5.63
C PRO A 118 -19.45 -6.07 -4.60
N ALA A 119 -19.31 -5.09 -3.72
CA ALA A 119 -18.20 -5.03 -2.79
C ALA A 119 -18.61 -4.66 -1.36
N ILE A 120 -17.80 -5.10 -0.41
CA ILE A 120 -17.82 -4.72 1.00
C ILE A 120 -16.53 -3.96 1.28
N ILE A 121 -16.61 -2.80 1.91
CA ILE A 121 -15.42 -2.01 2.27
C ILE A 121 -15.05 -2.29 3.71
N PHE A 122 -13.86 -2.84 3.94
CA PHE A 122 -13.28 -3.01 5.27
C PHE A 122 -12.40 -1.81 5.62
N GLY A 123 -12.90 -0.95 6.47
CA GLY A 123 -12.37 0.33 6.91
C GLY A 123 -13.38 1.47 6.67
N ALA A 124 -14.13 1.85 7.70
CA ALA A 124 -15.10 2.96 7.67
C ALA A 124 -14.43 4.29 8.07
N GLY A 125 -13.35 4.64 7.40
CA GLY A 125 -12.58 5.88 7.56
C GLY A 125 -12.53 6.68 6.27
N THR A 126 -11.59 7.63 6.19
CA THR A 126 -11.43 8.54 5.04
C THR A 126 -11.23 7.77 3.73
N LEU A 127 -10.36 6.75 3.73
CA LEU A 127 -10.12 5.94 2.53
C LEU A 127 -11.36 5.13 2.12
N GLY A 128 -12.10 4.61 3.10
CA GLY A 128 -13.37 3.93 2.84
C GLY A 128 -14.39 4.82 2.16
N ILE A 129 -14.54 6.07 2.63
CA ILE A 129 -15.41 7.07 2.02
C ILE A 129 -14.96 7.40 0.58
N GLN A 130 -13.66 7.58 0.36
CA GLN A 130 -13.13 7.84 -0.98
C GLN A 130 -13.40 6.68 -1.92
N THR A 131 -13.20 5.45 -1.46
CA THR A 131 -13.46 4.23 -2.23
C THR A 131 -14.95 4.11 -2.56
N GLU A 132 -15.83 4.37 -1.59
CA GLU A 132 -17.28 4.36 -1.80
C GLU A 132 -17.73 5.38 -2.82
N LYS A 133 -17.19 6.61 -2.80
CA LYS A 133 -17.49 7.65 -3.80
C LYS A 133 -17.18 7.21 -5.23
N VAL A 134 -16.15 6.38 -5.41
CA VAL A 134 -15.79 5.81 -6.71
C VAL A 134 -16.73 4.67 -7.09
N LEU A 135 -17.00 3.75 -6.16
CA LEU A 135 -17.75 2.52 -6.43
C LEU A 135 -19.26 2.67 -6.32
N LYS A 136 -19.74 3.66 -5.55
CA LYS A 136 -21.17 4.05 -5.39
C LYS A 136 -22.08 2.87 -5.03
N GLU A 137 -23.03 2.57 -5.92
CA GLU A 137 -24.07 1.55 -5.72
C GLU A 137 -23.50 0.11 -5.56
N LYS A 138 -22.26 -0.12 -5.98
CA LYS A 138 -21.61 -1.43 -5.82
C LYS A 138 -21.23 -1.75 -4.39
N VAL A 139 -21.11 -0.74 -3.52
CA VAL A 139 -20.81 -0.94 -2.11
C VAL A 139 -22.09 -1.29 -1.35
N HIS A 140 -22.15 -2.49 -0.77
CA HIS A 140 -23.28 -2.93 0.01
C HIS A 140 -23.25 -2.37 1.43
N PHE A 141 -22.12 -2.47 2.12
CA PHE A 141 -21.92 -1.96 3.47
C PHE A 141 -20.44 -1.80 3.80
N PHE A 142 -20.18 -1.15 4.93
CA PHE A 142 -18.84 -1.03 5.49
C PHE A 142 -18.65 -2.05 6.62
N VAL A 143 -17.39 -2.40 6.87
CA VAL A 143 -16.94 -3.15 8.04
C VAL A 143 -15.87 -2.33 8.75
N ASP A 144 -15.90 -2.30 10.07
CA ASP A 144 -14.85 -1.64 10.86
C ASP A 144 -14.57 -2.42 12.15
N ASN A 145 -13.33 -2.35 12.63
CA ASN A 145 -12.92 -2.94 13.91
C ASN A 145 -13.38 -2.10 15.11
N ASP A 146 -13.66 -0.83 14.89
CA ASP A 146 -14.13 0.09 15.90
C ASP A 146 -15.61 -0.17 16.22
N LYS A 147 -15.85 -0.69 17.42
CA LYS A 147 -17.20 -1.06 17.91
C LYS A 147 -18.12 0.15 18.02
N GLU A 148 -17.58 1.34 18.26
CA GLU A 148 -18.40 2.55 18.39
C GLU A 148 -19.03 2.97 17.06
N LYS A 149 -18.49 2.50 15.93
CA LYS A 149 -19.06 2.75 14.61
C LYS A 149 -20.17 1.79 14.22
N TRP A 150 -20.28 0.62 14.86
CA TRP A 150 -21.23 -0.41 14.46
C TRP A 150 -22.67 0.03 14.59
N GLY A 151 -23.48 -0.29 13.59
CA GLY A 151 -24.88 0.12 13.51
C GLY A 151 -25.10 1.54 13.01
N HIS A 152 -24.03 2.36 12.91
CA HIS A 152 -24.12 3.68 12.30
C HIS A 152 -24.13 3.61 10.77
N LEU A 153 -24.54 4.70 10.14
CA LEU A 153 -24.51 4.85 8.70
C LEU A 153 -23.32 5.71 8.27
N LEU A 154 -22.63 5.29 7.21
CA LEU A 154 -21.61 6.04 6.51
C LEU A 154 -21.97 6.06 5.02
N ALA A 155 -22.10 7.21 4.40
CA ALA A 155 -22.58 7.36 3.00
C ALA A 155 -23.88 6.57 2.73
N ASN A 156 -24.84 6.63 3.66
CA ASN A 156 -26.11 5.90 3.65
C ASN A 156 -26.00 4.36 3.66
N LYS A 157 -24.85 3.81 4.02
CA LYS A 157 -24.60 2.38 4.12
C LYS A 157 -24.23 2.01 5.56
N GLY A 158 -24.70 0.85 6.05
CA GLY A 158 -24.45 0.40 7.41
C GLY A 158 -22.99 0.05 7.65
N ILE A 159 -22.52 0.30 8.88
CA ILE A 159 -21.20 -0.18 9.35
C ILE A 159 -21.43 -1.40 10.23
N LEU A 160 -20.83 -2.51 9.88
CA LEU A 160 -21.01 -3.81 10.53
C LEU A 160 -19.70 -4.28 11.17
N SER A 161 -19.82 -5.25 12.08
CA SER A 161 -18.68 -6.02 12.58
C SER A 161 -18.19 -7.05 11.55
N LEU A 162 -16.98 -7.57 11.76
CA LEU A 162 -16.44 -8.67 10.94
C LEU A 162 -17.34 -9.93 11.03
N ASP A 163 -17.87 -10.25 12.21
CA ASP A 163 -18.75 -11.41 12.41
C ASP A 163 -20.06 -11.26 11.63
N GLU A 164 -20.62 -10.06 11.61
CA GLU A 164 -21.83 -9.79 10.81
C GLU A 164 -21.53 -9.82 9.31
N MET A 165 -20.37 -9.33 8.88
CA MET A 165 -19.92 -9.43 7.50
C MET A 165 -19.89 -10.90 7.07
N LEU A 166 -19.25 -11.79 7.84
CA LEU A 166 -19.12 -13.21 7.50
C LEU A 166 -20.49 -13.88 7.36
N ARG A 167 -21.49 -13.49 8.18
CA ARG A 167 -22.86 -14.02 8.09
C ARG A 167 -23.64 -13.49 6.89
N ARG A 168 -23.41 -12.23 6.50
CA ARG A 168 -24.18 -11.55 5.44
C ARG A 168 -23.53 -11.63 4.07
N ARG A 169 -22.20 -11.81 4.04
CA ARG A 169 -21.43 -11.89 2.81
C ARG A 169 -21.88 -13.06 1.94
N LYS A 170 -22.16 -12.78 0.67
CA LYS A 170 -22.40 -13.78 -0.37
C LYS A 170 -21.10 -13.98 -1.17
N SER A 171 -21.12 -13.51 -2.42
CA SER A 171 -19.96 -13.50 -3.32
C SER A 171 -19.28 -12.12 -3.41
N ASP A 172 -19.62 -11.20 -2.51
CA ASP A 172 -19.10 -9.84 -2.53
C ASP A 172 -17.58 -9.82 -2.39
N GLN A 173 -16.94 -8.97 -3.19
CA GLN A 173 -15.52 -8.72 -3.07
C GLN A 173 -15.26 -7.88 -1.82
N ILE A 174 -14.23 -8.22 -1.05
CA ILE A 174 -13.81 -7.43 0.09
C ILE A 174 -12.70 -6.49 -0.34
N ILE A 175 -12.85 -5.21 -0.01
CA ILE A 175 -11.88 -4.15 -0.30
C ILE A 175 -11.34 -3.61 1.02
N ILE A 176 -10.06 -3.80 1.27
CA ILE A 176 -9.37 -3.24 2.43
C ILE A 176 -9.11 -1.76 2.17
N ALA A 177 -9.72 -0.88 2.97
CA ALA A 177 -9.66 0.57 2.80
C ALA A 177 -9.12 1.28 4.05
N VAL A 178 -7.87 1.01 4.36
CA VAL A 178 -7.10 1.62 5.46
C VAL A 178 -5.78 2.19 4.93
N GLY A 179 -5.07 2.97 5.75
CA GLY A 179 -3.72 3.43 5.39
C GLY A 179 -2.82 2.27 4.99
N ILE A 180 -1.91 2.50 4.06
CA ILE A 180 -1.05 1.45 3.50
C ILE A 180 -0.21 0.75 4.57
N ASP A 181 0.14 1.46 5.61
CA ASP A 181 0.84 1.01 6.82
C ASP A 181 0.04 0.03 7.69
N ARG A 182 -1.28 -0.09 7.45
CA ARG A 182 -2.19 -0.94 8.20
C ARG A 182 -2.84 -2.06 7.38
N VAL A 183 -2.59 -2.11 6.08
CA VAL A 183 -3.22 -3.10 5.19
C VAL A 183 -2.88 -4.52 5.62
N TYR A 184 -1.63 -4.78 6.01
CA TYR A 184 -1.20 -6.11 6.43
C TYR A 184 -2.00 -6.64 7.63
N GLU A 185 -2.25 -5.80 8.64
CA GLU A 185 -3.04 -6.20 9.81
C GLU A 185 -4.45 -6.66 9.42
N MET A 186 -5.10 -5.93 8.49
CA MET A 186 -6.43 -6.28 7.99
C MET A 186 -6.40 -7.56 7.16
N MET A 187 -5.37 -7.76 6.35
CA MET A 187 -5.16 -9.00 5.60
C MET A 187 -5.06 -10.20 6.53
N VAL A 188 -4.25 -10.11 7.58
CA VAL A 188 -4.09 -11.19 8.58
C VAL A 188 -5.40 -11.49 9.28
N GLN A 189 -6.20 -10.48 9.64
CA GLN A 189 -7.52 -10.69 10.24
C GLN A 189 -8.45 -11.47 9.28
N LEU A 190 -8.54 -11.04 8.03
CA LEU A 190 -9.35 -11.72 7.02
C LEU A 190 -8.88 -13.16 6.79
N TRP A 191 -7.56 -13.35 6.71
CA TRP A 191 -6.96 -14.66 6.49
C TRP A 191 -7.30 -15.65 7.61
N ARG A 192 -7.22 -15.22 8.87
CA ARG A 192 -7.61 -16.01 10.04
C ARG A 192 -9.09 -16.38 10.07
N LEU A 193 -9.92 -15.60 9.40
CA LEU A 193 -11.37 -15.84 9.26
C LEU A 193 -11.72 -16.66 8.01
N GLY A 194 -10.72 -17.23 7.32
CA GLY A 194 -10.93 -18.03 6.12
C GLY A 194 -11.23 -17.21 4.86
N VAL A 195 -10.99 -15.91 4.90
CA VAL A 195 -11.14 -15.01 3.74
C VAL A 195 -9.77 -14.80 3.11
N HIS A 196 -9.52 -15.50 2.01
CA HIS A 196 -8.22 -15.53 1.36
C HIS A 196 -8.15 -14.72 0.05
N LYS A 197 -9.19 -13.92 -0.26
CA LYS A 197 -9.28 -13.10 -1.47
C LYS A 197 -9.86 -11.75 -1.14
N PHE A 198 -9.14 -10.70 -1.46
CA PHE A 198 -9.51 -9.31 -1.21
C PHE A 198 -8.76 -8.37 -2.16
N SER A 199 -9.28 -7.17 -2.33
CA SER A 199 -8.61 -6.07 -3.03
C SER A 199 -8.21 -4.99 -2.05
N VAL A 200 -7.37 -4.07 -2.47
CA VAL A 200 -6.95 -2.91 -1.67
C VAL A 200 -7.44 -1.60 -2.30
N ALA A 201 -7.90 -0.69 -1.47
CA ALA A 201 -8.46 0.58 -1.92
C ALA A 201 -7.44 1.44 -2.69
N GLN A 202 -6.17 1.36 -2.34
CA GLN A 202 -5.08 2.05 -3.02
C GLN A 202 -5.06 1.72 -4.53
N GLU A 203 -5.28 0.45 -4.89
CA GLU A 203 -5.37 0.02 -6.30
C GLU A 203 -6.52 0.70 -7.02
N ILE A 204 -7.70 0.71 -6.39
CA ILE A 204 -8.90 1.29 -6.97
C ILE A 204 -8.73 2.79 -7.16
N LEU A 205 -8.32 3.49 -6.11
CA LEU A 205 -8.16 4.94 -6.14
C LEU A 205 -7.11 5.37 -7.15
N TRP A 206 -6.01 4.62 -7.27
CA TRP A 206 -4.98 4.89 -8.29
C TRP A 206 -5.50 4.78 -9.74
N LEU A 207 -6.41 3.84 -10.01
CA LEU A 207 -7.03 3.69 -11.32
C LEU A 207 -7.96 4.88 -11.68
N TYR A 208 -8.53 5.53 -10.68
CA TYR A 208 -9.49 6.63 -10.83
C TYR A 208 -8.91 8.03 -10.54
N GLU A 209 -7.66 8.14 -10.10
CA GLU A 209 -6.91 9.41 -10.08
C GLU A 209 -6.53 9.77 -11.53
N LYS A 210 -7.45 10.48 -12.21
CA LYS A 210 -7.20 11.10 -13.53
C LYS A 210 -6.87 12.57 -13.38
#